data_0f1a02eb1f2880d9605e33cc8824eba4
#
_entry.id   0f1a02eb1f2880d9605e33cc8824eba4
#
_cell.length_a   1.000
_cell.length_b   1.000
_cell.length_c   1.000
_cell.angle_alpha   90.00
_cell.angle_beta   90.00
_cell.angle_gamma   90.00
#
_symmetry.space_group_name_H-M   'P 1'
#
loop_
_entity.id
_entity.type
_entity.pdbx_description
1 polymer ?
#
loop_
_entity_poly.entity_id
_entity_poly.type
_entity_poly.pdbx_seq_one_letter_code
_entity_poly.pdbx_strand_id
1 'polypeptide(L)'
;MAPVKNKWLELVIVLSAPLLSVIDVFIINIAIPAIKKGVHATNGEVQLVIAGYLLGYAAFLITGGRAGDHFGRKKVFFWGMLAFTIASALCGLSATPLQLIATRFVQGVSASFMVPQTIAFIQVLFTDAKERAKAFGMFGITLGAAAVIGQVLGGYLSETHGSVEGWRLIFFINVPIGAVTLWATHRFLTETHQHRSNKFDYSGIVILTAALFSLIYPLIQGREAGWPAWSIGLLLLSFGLFVYFIRNQKNKLAQNRNPLVDVRLFHIRDFNIGLLAVLFHFMLHTAYLLLSAVYLQNGLGVSAIACGLYFVVPGILFMLASVAASKLIIRFGKRVLQLGAGILFAAFFLQMNLWKPGTPSWLIVLLMSGWGIGNGLVLPSLLNIALKNVPAEYAGAAAGVYSTFQQTASALGVSIIGGVFFYFTRQGWQTAYHAGIALILFCVVAVSIMLFLLPDGRQTTTAPKLMLD
;
A
#
# COMPACT_ATOMS: atom_id res chain seq x y z
N MET A 1 10.46 -36.84 -16.16
CA MET A 1 9.90 -35.87 -17.14
C MET A 1 10.12 -34.48 -16.59
N ALA A 2 10.92 -33.65 -17.28
CA ALA A 2 11.00 -32.23 -16.95
C ALA A 2 9.62 -31.61 -17.21
N PRO A 3 9.05 -30.84 -16.28
CA PRO A 3 7.75 -30.23 -16.51
C PRO A 3 7.83 -29.30 -17.73
N VAL A 4 6.87 -29.44 -18.64
CA VAL A 4 6.71 -28.50 -19.76
C VAL A 4 6.65 -27.10 -19.17
N LYS A 5 7.62 -26.26 -19.52
CA LYS A 5 7.69 -24.87 -19.02
C LYS A 5 6.49 -24.07 -19.53
N ASN A 6 5.44 -24.02 -18.73
CA ASN A 6 4.27 -23.18 -19.03
C ASN A 6 4.39 -21.84 -18.29
N LYS A 7 4.94 -20.84 -19.01
CA LYS A 7 5.13 -19.48 -18.47
C LYS A 7 3.84 -18.82 -17.92
N TRP A 8 2.68 -19.18 -18.47
CA TRP A 8 1.40 -18.68 -17.99
C TRP A 8 0.98 -19.32 -16.67
N LEU A 9 1.29 -20.61 -16.46
CA LEU A 9 1.09 -21.27 -15.18
C LEU A 9 2.01 -20.65 -14.10
N GLU A 10 3.29 -20.42 -14.44
CA GLU A 10 4.22 -19.75 -13.53
C GLU A 10 3.72 -18.33 -13.17
N LEU A 11 3.15 -17.60 -14.14
CA LEU A 11 2.52 -16.29 -13.91
C LEU A 11 1.38 -16.39 -12.89
N VAL A 12 0.44 -17.33 -13.06
CA VAL A 12 -0.68 -17.50 -12.13
C VAL A 12 -0.19 -17.79 -10.71
N ILE A 13 0.86 -18.61 -10.57
CA ILE A 13 1.47 -18.91 -9.27
C ILE A 13 2.02 -17.64 -8.63
N VAL A 14 2.83 -16.84 -9.34
CA VAL A 14 3.44 -15.66 -8.76
C VAL A 14 2.44 -14.53 -8.52
N LEU A 15 1.31 -14.48 -9.24
CA LEU A 15 0.23 -13.52 -9.02
C LEU A 15 -0.51 -13.75 -7.69
N SER A 16 -0.38 -14.93 -7.06
CA SER A 16 -0.95 -15.19 -5.73
C SER A 16 -0.36 -14.29 -4.64
N ALA A 17 0.90 -13.84 -4.76
CA ALA A 17 1.51 -12.97 -3.76
C ALA A 17 0.86 -11.57 -3.72
N PRO A 18 0.75 -10.81 -4.84
CA PRO A 18 0.01 -9.56 -4.83
C PRO A 18 -1.50 -9.77 -4.55
N LEU A 19 -2.10 -10.88 -4.98
CA LEU A 19 -3.49 -11.22 -4.65
C LEU A 19 -3.70 -11.27 -3.13
N LEU A 20 -2.93 -12.11 -2.42
CA LEU A 20 -3.02 -12.27 -0.97
C LEU A 20 -2.69 -10.97 -0.24
N SER A 21 -1.61 -10.29 -0.63
CA SER A 21 -1.19 -9.03 0.00
C SER A 21 -2.26 -7.94 -0.11
N VAL A 22 -2.93 -7.83 -1.26
CA VAL A 22 -3.98 -6.81 -1.47
C VAL A 22 -5.27 -7.22 -0.78
N ILE A 23 -5.71 -8.48 -0.87
CA ILE A 23 -6.85 -8.98 -0.09
C ILE A 23 -6.65 -8.65 1.39
N ASP A 24 -5.47 -8.97 1.95
CA ASP A 24 -5.15 -8.76 3.37
C ASP A 24 -5.22 -7.30 3.79
N VAL A 25 -4.81 -6.37 2.94
CA VAL A 25 -4.90 -4.92 3.21
C VAL A 25 -6.36 -4.44 3.18
N PHE A 26 -7.16 -4.93 2.24
CA PHE A 26 -8.54 -4.44 2.08
C PHE A 26 -9.52 -5.12 3.03
N ILE A 27 -9.37 -6.40 3.29
CA ILE A 27 -10.24 -7.20 4.16
C ILE A 27 -10.26 -6.66 5.59
N ILE A 28 -9.09 -6.22 6.09
CA ILE A 28 -8.95 -5.72 7.45
C ILE A 28 -9.72 -4.42 7.68
N ASN A 29 -9.84 -3.54 6.67
CA ASN A 29 -10.52 -2.25 6.83
C ASN A 29 -11.98 -2.42 7.24
N ILE A 30 -12.68 -3.39 6.64
CA ILE A 30 -14.09 -3.68 6.99
C ILE A 30 -14.20 -4.39 8.34
N ALA A 31 -13.24 -5.25 8.68
CA ALA A 31 -13.24 -6.04 9.92
C ALA A 31 -12.77 -5.25 11.16
N ILE A 32 -12.32 -4.01 11.01
CA ILE A 32 -11.80 -3.19 12.13
C ILE A 32 -12.72 -3.15 13.36
N PRO A 33 -14.03 -2.89 13.24
CA PRO A 33 -14.90 -2.86 14.42
C PRO A 33 -14.98 -4.22 15.12
N ALA A 34 -15.00 -5.32 14.34
CA ALA A 34 -15.02 -6.68 14.88
C ALA A 34 -13.68 -7.05 15.55
N ILE A 35 -12.55 -6.71 14.92
CA ILE A 35 -11.20 -6.89 15.51
C ILE A 35 -11.09 -6.13 16.82
N LYS A 36 -11.48 -4.85 16.82
CA LYS A 36 -11.44 -3.98 18.03
C LYS A 36 -12.17 -4.62 19.19
N LYS A 37 -13.36 -5.17 18.92
CA LYS A 37 -14.17 -5.85 19.94
C LYS A 37 -13.53 -7.19 20.36
N GLY A 38 -13.03 -7.98 19.40
CA GLY A 38 -12.53 -9.34 19.63
C GLY A 38 -11.24 -9.40 20.46
N VAL A 39 -10.32 -8.44 20.29
CA VAL A 39 -9.06 -8.37 21.07
C VAL A 39 -9.10 -7.25 22.13
N HIS A 40 -10.24 -6.59 22.37
CA HIS A 40 -10.41 -5.47 23.29
C HIS A 40 -9.43 -4.31 23.04
N ALA A 41 -9.17 -4.00 21.76
CA ALA A 41 -8.20 -3.01 21.37
C ALA A 41 -8.71 -1.57 21.56
N THR A 42 -7.81 -0.64 21.85
CA THR A 42 -8.04 0.80 21.78
C THR A 42 -8.07 1.28 20.31
N ASN A 43 -8.46 2.52 20.07
CA ASN A 43 -8.43 3.10 18.73
C ASN A 43 -7.00 3.19 18.16
N GLY A 44 -6.00 3.49 19.00
CA GLY A 44 -4.60 3.51 18.58
C GLY A 44 -4.05 2.12 18.28
N GLU A 45 -4.39 1.11 19.09
CA GLU A 45 -3.97 -0.26 18.83
C GLU A 45 -4.53 -0.78 17.50
N VAL A 46 -5.80 -0.46 17.18
CA VAL A 46 -6.38 -0.78 15.86
C VAL A 46 -5.63 -0.09 14.72
N GLN A 47 -5.24 1.17 14.89
CA GLN A 47 -4.42 1.86 13.90
C GLN A 47 -3.04 1.20 13.76
N LEU A 48 -2.43 0.75 14.88
CA LEU A 48 -1.16 0.01 14.86
C LEU A 48 -1.28 -1.35 14.17
N VAL A 49 -2.41 -2.03 14.25
CA VAL A 49 -2.66 -3.29 13.52
C VAL A 49 -2.53 -3.07 12.01
N ILE A 50 -3.06 -1.96 11.47
CA ILE A 50 -2.91 -1.60 10.06
C ILE A 50 -1.51 -1.08 9.78
N ALA A 51 -1.05 -0.10 10.56
CA ALA A 51 0.24 0.56 10.37
C ALA A 51 1.42 -0.41 10.53
N GLY A 52 1.32 -1.39 11.42
CA GLY A 52 2.35 -2.41 11.63
C GLY A 52 2.67 -3.21 10.36
N TYR A 53 1.65 -3.65 9.64
CA TYR A 53 1.83 -4.32 8.35
C TYR A 53 2.50 -3.39 7.33
N LEU A 54 2.00 -2.16 7.19
CA LEU A 54 2.52 -1.18 6.24
C LEU A 54 3.97 -0.79 6.55
N LEU A 55 4.32 -0.67 7.85
CA LEU A 55 5.69 -0.41 8.31
C LEU A 55 6.64 -1.56 7.99
N GLY A 56 6.25 -2.80 8.32
CA GLY A 56 7.04 -3.98 7.98
C GLY A 56 7.28 -4.08 6.48
N TYR A 57 6.24 -3.83 5.70
CA TYR A 57 6.32 -3.83 4.25
C TYR A 57 7.26 -2.72 3.73
N ALA A 58 7.08 -1.46 4.16
CA ALA A 58 7.88 -0.32 3.74
C ALA A 58 9.36 -0.49 4.03
N ALA A 59 9.68 -0.92 5.25
CA ALA A 59 11.05 -1.02 5.74
C ALA A 59 11.91 -2.05 4.97
N PHE A 60 11.29 -3.15 4.53
CA PHE A 60 12.01 -4.26 3.90
C PHE A 60 11.77 -4.39 2.38
N LEU A 61 10.93 -3.55 1.77
CA LEU A 61 10.53 -3.69 0.38
C LEU A 61 11.71 -3.67 -0.61
N ILE A 62 12.64 -2.72 -0.46
CA ILE A 62 13.83 -2.61 -1.32
C ILE A 62 14.73 -3.84 -1.11
N THR A 63 14.87 -4.28 0.13
CA THR A 63 15.65 -5.46 0.49
C THR A 63 15.05 -6.72 -0.10
N GLY A 64 13.75 -6.90 0.02
CA GLY A 64 13.02 -8.05 -0.54
C GLY A 64 13.19 -8.15 -2.05
N GLY A 65 13.12 -7.02 -2.77
CA GLY A 65 13.39 -7.00 -4.20
C GLY A 65 14.81 -7.48 -4.55
N ARG A 66 15.82 -6.95 -3.85
CA ARG A 66 17.24 -7.35 -4.05
C ARG A 66 17.52 -8.78 -3.61
N ALA A 67 16.81 -9.29 -2.60
CA ALA A 67 16.97 -10.66 -2.13
C ALA A 67 16.72 -11.69 -3.24
N GLY A 68 15.72 -11.44 -4.10
CA GLY A 68 15.44 -12.31 -5.24
C GLY A 68 16.57 -12.39 -6.25
N ASP A 69 17.23 -11.29 -6.52
CA ASP A 69 18.37 -11.26 -7.44
C ASP A 69 19.60 -11.95 -6.85
N HIS A 70 19.78 -11.92 -5.51
CA HIS A 70 20.93 -12.51 -4.83
C HIS A 70 20.77 -13.99 -4.49
N PHE A 71 19.61 -14.37 -3.91
CA PHE A 71 19.37 -15.73 -3.40
C PHE A 71 18.58 -16.61 -4.37
N GLY A 72 18.01 -16.02 -5.44
CA GLY A 72 17.10 -16.67 -6.37
C GLY A 72 15.64 -16.31 -6.09
N ARG A 73 14.93 -15.92 -7.14
CA ARG A 73 13.57 -15.38 -7.04
C ARG A 73 12.55 -16.40 -6.56
N LYS A 74 12.65 -17.67 -7.02
CA LYS A 74 11.80 -18.76 -6.54
C LYS A 74 11.98 -19.00 -5.04
N LYS A 75 13.23 -19.05 -4.57
CA LYS A 75 13.53 -19.27 -3.14
C LYS A 75 12.96 -18.14 -2.29
N VAL A 76 13.20 -16.89 -2.68
CA VAL A 76 12.73 -15.72 -1.92
C VAL A 76 11.20 -15.64 -1.94
N PHE A 77 10.58 -15.93 -3.08
CA PHE A 77 9.12 -16.03 -3.19
C PHE A 77 8.56 -17.12 -2.26
N PHE A 78 9.14 -18.31 -2.28
CA PHE A 78 8.70 -19.44 -1.45
C PHE A 78 8.79 -19.12 0.05
N TRP A 79 9.95 -18.66 0.53
CA TRP A 79 10.14 -18.35 1.94
C TRP A 79 9.33 -17.13 2.40
N GLY A 80 9.18 -16.12 1.53
CA GLY A 80 8.29 -14.99 1.78
C GLY A 80 6.82 -15.41 1.91
N MET A 81 6.34 -16.28 1.01
CA MET A 81 4.99 -16.84 1.04
C MET A 81 4.77 -17.73 2.27
N LEU A 82 5.74 -18.57 2.64
CA LEU A 82 5.66 -19.39 3.84
C LEU A 82 5.57 -18.53 5.11
N ALA A 83 6.46 -17.55 5.24
CA ALA A 83 6.46 -16.63 6.38
C ALA A 83 5.15 -15.81 6.44
N PHE A 84 4.62 -15.35 5.29
CA PHE A 84 3.34 -14.65 5.21
C PHE A 84 2.17 -15.55 5.67
N THR A 85 2.14 -16.81 5.21
CA THR A 85 1.10 -17.77 5.57
C THR A 85 1.11 -18.07 7.07
N ILE A 86 2.30 -18.30 7.64
CA ILE A 86 2.47 -18.54 9.08
C ILE A 86 2.08 -17.28 9.88
N ALA A 87 2.57 -16.11 9.48
CA ALA A 87 2.23 -14.85 10.15
C ALA A 87 0.73 -14.57 10.10
N SER A 88 0.06 -14.88 8.98
CA SER A 88 -1.39 -14.75 8.86
C SER A 88 -2.13 -15.71 9.82
N ALA A 89 -1.68 -16.96 9.93
CA ALA A 89 -2.24 -17.89 10.91
C ALA A 89 -2.07 -17.36 12.35
N LEU A 90 -0.89 -16.82 12.68
CA LEU A 90 -0.61 -16.21 13.98
C LEU A 90 -1.46 -14.96 14.25
N CYS A 91 -1.77 -14.15 13.23
CA CYS A 91 -2.73 -13.05 13.34
C CYS A 91 -4.11 -13.58 13.77
N GLY A 92 -4.60 -14.62 13.11
CA GLY A 92 -5.89 -15.26 13.46
C GLY A 92 -5.92 -15.90 14.86
N LEU A 93 -4.77 -16.33 15.38
CA LEU A 93 -4.61 -16.90 16.73
C LEU A 93 -4.34 -15.86 17.81
N SER A 94 -4.13 -14.60 17.47
CA SER A 94 -3.81 -13.54 18.43
C SER A 94 -4.92 -13.36 19.46
N ALA A 95 -4.55 -13.32 20.76
CA ALA A 95 -5.45 -13.11 21.87
C ALA A 95 -5.39 -11.65 22.41
N THR A 96 -4.32 -10.92 22.10
CA THR A 96 -4.11 -9.54 22.56
C THR A 96 -3.79 -8.60 21.41
N PRO A 97 -4.07 -7.29 21.55
CA PRO A 97 -3.69 -6.30 20.53
C PRO A 97 -2.20 -6.33 20.18
N LEU A 98 -1.34 -6.46 21.19
CA LEU A 98 0.12 -6.48 21.01
C LEU A 98 0.57 -7.68 20.16
N GLN A 99 0.01 -8.88 20.41
CA GLN A 99 0.30 -10.05 19.59
C GLN A 99 -0.12 -9.82 18.14
N LEU A 100 -1.33 -9.26 17.92
CA LEU A 100 -1.83 -8.97 16.59
C LEU A 100 -0.95 -7.93 15.89
N ILE A 101 -0.55 -6.84 16.56
CA ILE A 101 0.34 -5.81 16.00
C ILE A 101 1.69 -6.41 15.59
N ALA A 102 2.30 -7.23 16.48
CA ALA A 102 3.59 -7.86 16.22
C ALA A 102 3.53 -8.84 15.02
N THR A 103 2.49 -9.68 14.97
CA THR A 103 2.30 -10.63 13.86
C THR A 103 1.97 -9.92 12.56
N ARG A 104 1.23 -8.80 12.59
CA ARG A 104 0.98 -7.92 11.44
C ARG A 104 2.29 -7.32 10.90
N PHE A 105 3.19 -6.87 11.77
CA PHE A 105 4.50 -6.39 11.35
C PHE A 105 5.29 -7.49 10.62
N VAL A 106 5.36 -8.70 11.18
CA VAL A 106 6.02 -9.85 10.54
C VAL A 106 5.36 -10.22 9.21
N GLN A 107 4.04 -10.16 9.12
CA GLN A 107 3.29 -10.40 7.89
C GLN A 107 3.64 -9.34 6.82
N GLY A 108 3.76 -8.07 7.19
CA GLY A 108 4.21 -7.00 6.29
C GLY A 108 5.64 -7.21 5.80
N VAL A 109 6.56 -7.58 6.68
CA VAL A 109 7.94 -7.98 6.30
C VAL A 109 7.90 -9.13 5.29
N SER A 110 7.10 -10.15 5.53
CA SER A 110 6.97 -11.32 4.64
C SER A 110 6.45 -10.93 3.25
N ALA A 111 5.45 -10.02 3.19
CA ALA A 111 4.91 -9.49 1.95
C ALA A 111 5.99 -8.74 1.13
N SER A 112 6.90 -8.03 1.79
CA SER A 112 7.99 -7.29 1.16
C SER A 112 8.99 -8.20 0.42
N PHE A 113 9.10 -9.45 0.81
CA PHE A 113 9.95 -10.45 0.14
C PHE A 113 9.22 -11.16 -1.00
N MET A 114 7.92 -11.45 -0.88
CA MET A 114 7.20 -12.23 -1.91
C MET A 114 6.67 -11.36 -3.05
N VAL A 115 6.10 -10.17 -2.78
CA VAL A 115 5.40 -9.38 -3.79
C VAL A 115 6.33 -8.82 -4.88
N PRO A 116 7.52 -8.27 -4.60
CA PRO A 116 8.43 -7.79 -5.64
C PRO A 116 8.88 -8.88 -6.60
N GLN A 117 8.93 -10.15 -6.16
CA GLN A 117 9.31 -11.26 -7.03
C GLN A 117 8.34 -11.45 -8.18
N THR A 118 7.05 -11.14 -7.99
CA THR A 118 6.04 -11.23 -9.07
C THR A 118 6.42 -10.36 -10.26
N ILE A 119 6.78 -9.10 -10.01
CA ILE A 119 7.21 -8.17 -11.08
C ILE A 119 8.48 -8.66 -11.75
N ALA A 120 9.44 -9.14 -10.95
CA ALA A 120 10.70 -9.68 -11.44
C ALA A 120 10.49 -10.95 -12.30
N PHE A 121 9.59 -11.85 -11.90
CA PHE A 121 9.22 -13.02 -12.71
C PHE A 121 8.55 -12.62 -14.03
N ILE A 122 7.62 -11.67 -14.03
CA ILE A 122 6.98 -11.18 -15.25
C ILE A 122 8.03 -10.70 -16.25
N GLN A 123 9.03 -9.94 -15.79
CA GLN A 123 10.10 -9.42 -16.66
C GLN A 123 10.97 -10.52 -17.27
N VAL A 124 11.24 -11.60 -16.53
CA VAL A 124 12.10 -12.71 -17.00
C VAL A 124 11.34 -13.71 -17.84
N LEU A 125 10.11 -14.05 -17.48
CA LEU A 125 9.31 -15.05 -18.18
C LEU A 125 8.80 -14.55 -19.54
N PHE A 126 8.54 -13.24 -19.66
CA PHE A 126 7.93 -12.62 -20.84
C PHE A 126 8.89 -11.62 -21.48
N THR A 127 9.78 -12.13 -22.35
CA THR A 127 10.75 -11.31 -23.11
C THR A 127 10.09 -10.55 -24.26
N ASP A 128 9.06 -11.14 -24.88
CA ASP A 128 8.25 -10.46 -25.89
C ASP A 128 7.42 -9.33 -25.29
N ALA A 129 7.42 -8.16 -25.94
CA ALA A 129 6.76 -6.96 -25.44
C ALA A 129 5.24 -7.09 -25.35
N LYS A 130 4.59 -7.82 -26.31
CA LYS A 130 3.13 -8.00 -26.31
C LYS A 130 2.70 -8.96 -25.20
N GLU A 131 3.42 -10.07 -25.03
CA GLU A 131 3.16 -11.03 -23.97
C GLU A 131 3.41 -10.42 -22.59
N ARG A 132 4.48 -9.64 -22.42
CA ARG A 132 4.79 -8.92 -21.18
C ARG A 132 3.71 -7.90 -20.85
N ALA A 133 3.20 -7.15 -21.83
CA ALA A 133 2.08 -6.23 -21.63
C ALA A 133 0.82 -6.98 -21.17
N LYS A 134 0.53 -8.18 -21.74
CA LYS A 134 -0.58 -9.02 -21.30
C LYS A 134 -0.40 -9.53 -19.85
N ALA A 135 0.83 -9.95 -19.49
CA ALA A 135 1.14 -10.40 -18.12
C ALA A 135 0.97 -9.27 -17.10
N PHE A 136 1.43 -8.04 -17.40
CA PHE A 136 1.17 -6.86 -16.56
C PHE A 136 -0.31 -6.48 -16.52
N GLY A 137 -1.06 -6.70 -17.61
CA GLY A 137 -2.52 -6.56 -17.61
C GLY A 137 -3.19 -7.51 -16.63
N MET A 138 -2.77 -8.80 -16.60
CA MET A 138 -3.26 -9.78 -15.62
C MET A 138 -2.87 -9.39 -14.18
N PHE A 139 -1.67 -8.86 -13.96
CA PHE A 139 -1.26 -8.32 -12.66
C PHE A 139 -2.19 -7.20 -12.21
N GLY A 140 -2.50 -6.24 -13.08
CA GLY A 140 -3.44 -5.14 -12.76
C GLY A 140 -4.85 -5.63 -12.45
N ILE A 141 -5.38 -6.61 -13.22
CA ILE A 141 -6.68 -7.24 -12.95
C ILE A 141 -6.65 -7.95 -11.59
N THR A 142 -5.57 -8.65 -11.27
CA THR A 142 -5.40 -9.33 -9.98
C THR A 142 -5.48 -8.34 -8.81
N LEU A 143 -4.80 -7.19 -8.91
CA LEU A 143 -4.86 -6.17 -7.86
C LEU A 143 -6.27 -5.60 -7.67
N GLY A 144 -6.96 -5.28 -8.78
CA GLY A 144 -8.32 -4.76 -8.73
C GLY A 144 -9.33 -5.77 -8.18
N ALA A 145 -9.27 -7.02 -8.66
CA ALA A 145 -10.11 -8.10 -8.16
C ALA A 145 -9.86 -8.38 -6.67
N ALA A 146 -8.57 -8.41 -6.26
CA ALA A 146 -8.19 -8.61 -4.87
C ALA A 146 -8.76 -7.53 -3.94
N ALA A 147 -8.77 -6.27 -4.38
CA ALA A 147 -9.34 -5.17 -3.60
C ALA A 147 -10.85 -5.36 -3.37
N VAL A 148 -11.60 -5.71 -4.42
CA VAL A 148 -13.05 -5.98 -4.31
C VAL A 148 -13.33 -7.21 -3.46
N ILE A 149 -12.62 -8.32 -3.73
CA ILE A 149 -12.74 -9.56 -2.97
C ILE A 149 -12.44 -9.32 -1.49
N GLY A 150 -11.37 -8.59 -1.17
CA GLY A 150 -10.99 -8.27 0.21
C GLY A 150 -12.09 -7.51 0.95
N GLN A 151 -12.70 -6.51 0.33
CA GLN A 151 -13.80 -5.75 0.94
C GLN A 151 -15.05 -6.63 1.20
N VAL A 152 -15.47 -7.43 0.21
CA VAL A 152 -16.64 -8.30 0.34
C VAL A 152 -16.40 -9.40 1.39
N LEU A 153 -15.24 -10.07 1.32
CA LEU A 153 -14.89 -11.09 2.30
C LEU A 153 -14.72 -10.51 3.71
N GLY A 154 -14.17 -9.29 3.82
CA GLY A 154 -14.07 -8.58 5.10
C GLY A 154 -15.42 -8.37 5.75
N GLY A 155 -16.42 -7.95 4.98
CA GLY A 155 -17.78 -7.83 5.45
C GLY A 155 -18.40 -9.17 5.86
N TYR A 156 -18.37 -10.14 4.96
CA TYR A 156 -18.99 -11.46 5.18
C TYR A 156 -18.37 -12.21 6.34
N LEU A 157 -17.03 -12.33 6.35
CA LEU A 157 -16.34 -13.12 7.37
C LEU A 157 -16.43 -12.47 8.76
N SER A 158 -16.38 -11.13 8.86
CA SER A 158 -16.43 -10.45 10.16
C SER A 158 -17.79 -10.59 10.87
N GLU A 159 -18.88 -10.83 10.16
CA GLU A 159 -20.21 -11.08 10.72
C GLU A 159 -20.50 -12.58 10.92
N THR A 160 -19.61 -13.47 10.47
CA THR A 160 -19.81 -14.92 10.64
C THR A 160 -19.72 -15.29 12.12
N HIS A 161 -20.76 -15.96 12.63
CA HIS A 161 -20.83 -16.48 14.00
C HIS A 161 -20.65 -18.00 13.97
N GLY A 162 -19.68 -18.51 14.73
CA GLY A 162 -19.38 -19.94 14.81
C GLY A 162 -18.46 -20.24 16.00
N SER A 163 -17.81 -21.40 15.97
CA SER A 163 -16.80 -21.80 16.97
C SER A 163 -15.56 -20.92 16.95
N VAL A 164 -15.32 -20.23 15.83
CA VAL A 164 -14.25 -19.25 15.66
C VAL A 164 -14.86 -17.87 15.39
N GLU A 165 -14.36 -16.84 16.07
CA GLU A 165 -14.79 -15.46 15.84
C GLU A 165 -14.54 -15.03 14.41
N GLY A 166 -15.54 -14.42 13.76
CA GLY A 166 -15.50 -14.10 12.32
C GLY A 166 -14.29 -13.26 11.89
N TRP A 167 -13.84 -12.30 12.72
CA TRP A 167 -12.66 -11.51 12.41
C TRP A 167 -11.35 -12.34 12.30
N ARG A 168 -11.27 -13.50 12.95
CA ARG A 168 -10.12 -14.41 12.85
C ARG A 168 -10.06 -15.08 11.50
N LEU A 169 -11.24 -15.35 10.89
CA LEU A 169 -11.37 -16.00 9.59
C LEU A 169 -10.76 -15.17 8.46
N ILE A 170 -10.73 -13.82 8.61
CA ILE A 170 -10.10 -12.95 7.61
C ILE A 170 -8.59 -13.23 7.46
N PHE A 171 -7.94 -13.70 8.50
CA PHE A 171 -6.54 -14.11 8.47
C PHE A 171 -6.39 -15.57 8.05
N PHE A 172 -7.25 -16.47 8.54
CA PHE A 172 -7.18 -17.89 8.22
C PHE A 172 -7.46 -18.18 6.74
N ILE A 173 -8.20 -17.35 6.02
CA ILE A 173 -8.45 -17.53 4.58
C ILE A 173 -7.15 -17.50 3.75
N ASN A 174 -6.12 -16.81 4.23
CA ASN A 174 -4.81 -16.76 3.57
C ASN A 174 -4.06 -18.10 3.69
N VAL A 175 -4.37 -18.92 4.69
CA VAL A 175 -3.62 -20.16 4.97
C VAL A 175 -3.82 -21.22 3.87
N PRO A 176 -5.05 -21.60 3.48
CA PRO A 176 -5.23 -22.58 2.40
C PRO A 176 -4.69 -22.08 1.05
N ILE A 177 -4.86 -20.78 0.74
CA ILE A 177 -4.36 -20.20 -0.50
C ILE A 177 -2.82 -20.21 -0.49
N GLY A 178 -2.21 -19.82 0.63
CA GLY A 178 -0.76 -19.86 0.82
C GLY A 178 -0.20 -21.28 0.70
N ALA A 179 -0.85 -22.30 1.31
CA ALA A 179 -0.44 -23.68 1.23
C ALA A 179 -0.48 -24.21 -0.22
N VAL A 180 -1.56 -23.94 -0.96
CA VAL A 180 -1.67 -24.28 -2.40
C VAL A 180 -0.59 -23.60 -3.21
N THR A 181 -0.34 -22.30 -2.96
CA THR A 181 0.71 -21.53 -3.63
C THR A 181 2.10 -22.09 -3.35
N LEU A 182 2.41 -22.46 -2.10
CA LEU A 182 3.68 -23.08 -1.72
C LEU A 182 3.91 -24.42 -2.44
N TRP A 183 2.89 -25.26 -2.45
CA TRP A 183 2.93 -26.53 -3.20
C TRP A 183 3.16 -26.29 -4.70
N ALA A 184 2.41 -25.39 -5.32
CA ALA A 184 2.54 -25.03 -6.72
C ALA A 184 3.92 -24.43 -7.05
N THR A 185 4.42 -23.55 -6.18
CA THR A 185 5.77 -22.95 -6.29
C THR A 185 6.85 -24.03 -6.24
N HIS A 186 6.77 -24.97 -5.30
CA HIS A 186 7.73 -26.05 -5.20
C HIS A 186 7.74 -26.91 -6.48
N ARG A 187 6.55 -27.24 -6.98
CA ARG A 187 6.37 -28.23 -8.08
C ARG A 187 6.59 -27.65 -9.47
N PHE A 188 6.17 -26.41 -9.72
CA PHE A 188 6.06 -25.88 -11.07
C PHE A 188 6.92 -24.63 -11.32
N LEU A 189 7.23 -23.83 -10.30
CA LEU A 189 8.02 -22.60 -10.52
C LEU A 189 9.49 -22.95 -10.78
N THR A 190 10.07 -22.31 -11.78
CA THR A 190 11.49 -22.50 -12.12
C THR A 190 12.36 -21.43 -11.46
N GLU A 191 13.57 -21.82 -11.00
CA GLU A 191 14.52 -20.84 -10.46
C GLU A 191 15.11 -19.99 -11.59
N THR A 192 15.34 -18.72 -11.30
CA THR A 192 15.95 -17.77 -12.23
C THR A 192 17.44 -17.61 -11.94
N HIS A 193 18.22 -17.17 -12.96
CA HIS A 193 19.64 -16.92 -12.78
C HIS A 193 19.90 -15.88 -11.67
N GLN A 194 20.90 -16.16 -10.84
CA GLN A 194 21.32 -15.34 -9.72
C GLN A 194 22.46 -14.40 -10.14
N HIS A 195 22.36 -13.13 -9.76
CA HIS A 195 23.45 -12.17 -9.87
C HIS A 195 24.03 -11.91 -8.48
N ARG A 196 25.09 -12.65 -8.09
CA ARG A 196 25.68 -12.60 -6.73
C ARG A 196 26.41 -11.29 -6.37
N SER A 197 26.35 -10.24 -7.19
CA SER A 197 27.24 -9.07 -7.05
C SER A 197 26.85 -8.03 -6.01
N ASN A 198 25.64 -8.04 -5.46
CA ASN A 198 25.15 -6.95 -4.60
C ASN A 198 25.16 -7.32 -3.11
N LYS A 199 26.05 -6.70 -2.32
CA LYS A 199 26.02 -6.78 -0.86
C LYS A 199 24.80 -6.04 -0.31
N PHE A 200 24.15 -6.63 0.70
CA PHE A 200 23.02 -5.99 1.39
C PHE A 200 23.45 -4.83 2.26
N ASP A 201 22.62 -3.79 2.29
CA ASP A 201 22.79 -2.65 3.19
C ASP A 201 22.06 -2.90 4.52
N TYR A 202 22.55 -3.80 5.35
CA TYR A 202 21.93 -4.11 6.65
C TYR A 202 21.80 -2.87 7.54
N SER A 203 22.80 -2.00 7.59
CA SER A 203 22.73 -0.79 8.42
C SER A 203 21.67 0.20 7.90
N GLY A 204 21.53 0.35 6.57
CA GLY A 204 20.47 1.15 5.98
C GLY A 204 19.07 0.63 6.33
N ILE A 205 18.87 -0.70 6.30
CA ILE A 205 17.60 -1.33 6.70
C ILE A 205 17.29 -1.03 8.16
N VAL A 206 18.22 -1.27 9.07
CA VAL A 206 18.01 -1.07 10.51
C VAL A 206 17.70 0.41 10.82
N ILE A 207 18.48 1.34 10.26
CA ILE A 207 18.27 2.78 10.48
C ILE A 207 16.92 3.22 9.94
N LEU A 208 16.55 2.80 8.71
CA LEU A 208 15.26 3.16 8.09
C LEU A 208 14.09 2.59 8.91
N THR A 209 14.17 1.31 9.31
CA THR A 209 13.14 0.67 10.15
C THR A 209 12.96 1.42 11.47
N ALA A 210 14.08 1.74 12.15
CA ALA A 210 14.05 2.49 13.40
C ALA A 210 13.48 3.90 13.21
N ALA A 211 13.86 4.59 12.12
CA ALA A 211 13.33 5.92 11.79
C ALA A 211 11.82 5.91 11.55
N LEU A 212 11.33 4.94 10.76
CA LEU A 212 9.89 4.79 10.46
C LEU A 212 9.10 4.40 11.71
N PHE A 213 9.62 3.47 12.53
CA PHE A 213 8.97 3.09 13.78
C PHE A 213 8.88 4.27 14.75
N SER A 214 10.00 5.00 14.93
CA SER A 214 10.06 6.20 15.77
C SER A 214 9.19 7.35 15.26
N LEU A 215 8.77 7.34 13.98
CA LEU A 215 7.82 8.29 13.42
C LEU A 215 6.36 7.86 13.69
N ILE A 216 6.02 6.63 13.30
CA ILE A 216 4.61 6.20 13.24
C ILE A 216 4.05 5.86 14.63
N TYR A 217 4.82 5.20 15.48
CA TYR A 217 4.38 4.78 16.80
C TYR A 217 3.95 5.96 17.69
N PRO A 218 4.73 7.03 17.85
CA PRO A 218 4.32 8.18 18.66
C PRO A 218 3.19 9.00 18.04
N LEU A 219 3.01 9.02 16.74
CA LEU A 219 1.86 9.67 16.10
C LEU A 219 0.54 8.99 16.45
N ILE A 220 0.56 7.69 16.74
CA ILE A 220 -0.62 6.92 17.14
C ILE A 220 -0.78 6.90 18.65
N GLN A 221 0.17 6.33 19.38
CA GLN A 221 0.10 6.11 20.82
C GLN A 221 0.35 7.38 21.64
N GLY A 222 1.24 8.25 21.17
CA GLY A 222 1.52 9.53 21.84
C GLY A 222 0.28 10.42 21.92
N ARG A 223 -0.52 10.44 20.85
CA ARG A 223 -1.80 11.14 20.83
C ARG A 223 -2.80 10.55 21.84
N GLU A 224 -2.97 9.23 21.91
CA GLU A 224 -3.87 8.58 22.86
C GLU A 224 -3.47 8.86 24.32
N ALA A 225 -2.16 8.94 24.57
CA ALA A 225 -1.59 9.24 25.87
C ALA A 225 -1.47 10.75 26.18
N GLY A 226 -1.98 11.65 25.33
CA GLY A 226 -1.95 13.10 25.56
C GLY A 226 -0.57 13.74 25.29
N TRP A 227 0.21 13.21 24.38
CA TRP A 227 1.53 13.70 23.97
C TRP A 227 2.58 13.75 25.10
N PRO A 228 2.82 12.63 25.79
CA PRO A 228 3.84 12.56 26.84
C PRO A 228 5.24 12.81 26.27
N ALA A 229 6.20 13.19 27.10
CA ALA A 229 7.57 13.55 26.70
C ALA A 229 8.26 12.47 25.86
N TRP A 230 8.02 11.18 26.13
CA TRP A 230 8.56 10.08 25.33
C TRP A 230 8.12 10.14 23.86
N SER A 231 6.88 10.57 23.58
CA SER A 231 6.38 10.63 22.20
C SER A 231 7.05 11.74 21.41
N ILE A 232 7.27 12.90 22.03
CA ILE A 232 8.04 14.00 21.45
C ILE A 232 9.50 13.58 21.25
N GLY A 233 10.09 12.90 22.23
CA GLY A 233 11.45 12.35 22.15
C GLY A 233 11.63 11.39 20.99
N LEU A 234 10.66 10.48 20.74
CA LEU A 234 10.69 9.56 19.60
C LEU A 234 10.54 10.29 18.25
N LEU A 235 9.71 11.34 18.16
CA LEU A 235 9.62 12.15 16.94
C LEU A 235 10.94 12.86 16.62
N LEU A 236 11.59 13.43 17.63
CA LEU A 236 12.92 14.04 17.48
C LEU A 236 13.98 13.00 17.09
N LEU A 237 13.94 11.83 17.71
CA LEU A 237 14.81 10.70 17.35
C LEU A 237 14.58 10.28 15.90
N SER A 238 13.33 10.17 15.45
CA SER A 238 12.99 9.86 14.07
C SER A 238 13.63 10.85 13.09
N PHE A 239 13.49 12.15 13.35
CA PHE A 239 14.13 13.18 12.53
C PHE A 239 15.65 13.00 12.47
N GLY A 240 16.31 12.79 13.64
CA GLY A 240 17.73 12.52 13.71
C GLY A 240 18.15 11.26 12.93
N LEU A 241 17.35 10.18 13.04
CA LEU A 241 17.60 8.94 12.32
C LEU A 241 17.44 9.09 10.80
N PHE A 242 16.46 9.88 10.31
CA PHE A 242 16.34 10.18 8.88
C PHE A 242 17.54 10.98 8.37
N VAL A 243 17.98 11.99 9.10
CA VAL A 243 19.19 12.76 8.75
C VAL A 243 20.42 11.85 8.73
N TYR A 244 20.58 11.00 9.74
CA TYR A 244 21.67 10.02 9.80
C TYR A 244 21.57 9.00 8.65
N PHE A 245 20.37 8.51 8.33
CA PHE A 245 20.12 7.63 7.19
C PHE A 245 20.63 8.23 5.89
N ILE A 246 20.21 9.48 5.58
CA ILE A 246 20.61 10.17 4.35
C ILE A 246 22.14 10.33 4.30
N ARG A 247 22.79 10.72 5.41
CA ARG A 247 24.25 10.82 5.50
C ARG A 247 24.93 9.48 5.29
N ASN A 248 24.40 8.42 5.90
CA ASN A 248 24.91 7.05 5.75
C ASN A 248 24.82 6.57 4.29
N GLN A 249 23.70 6.84 3.61
CA GLN A 249 23.52 6.48 2.20
C GLN A 249 24.47 7.27 1.28
N LYS A 250 24.66 8.57 1.52
CA LYS A 250 25.65 9.41 0.80
C LYS A 250 27.07 8.87 0.97
N ASN A 251 27.49 8.55 2.20
CA ASN A 251 28.81 8.02 2.48
C ASN A 251 29.06 6.67 1.80
N LYS A 252 28.05 5.79 1.76
CA LYS A 252 28.17 4.51 1.04
C LYS A 252 28.32 4.71 -0.45
N LEU A 253 27.57 5.64 -1.02
CA LEU A 253 27.68 5.98 -2.44
C LEU A 253 29.09 6.52 -2.77
N ALA A 254 29.62 7.43 -1.96
CA ALA A 254 30.99 7.95 -2.11
C ALA A 254 32.08 6.88 -1.98
N GLN A 255 31.82 5.81 -1.20
CA GLN A 255 32.72 4.66 -1.05
C GLN A 255 32.50 3.55 -2.09
N ASN A 256 31.72 3.80 -3.15
CA ASN A 256 31.32 2.79 -4.15
C ASN A 256 30.68 1.52 -3.52
N ARG A 257 30.02 1.67 -2.38
CA ARG A 257 29.21 0.62 -1.74
C ARG A 257 27.77 0.76 -2.23
N ASN A 258 27.03 -0.35 -2.21
CA ASN A 258 25.62 -0.36 -2.63
C ASN A 258 24.71 0.19 -1.50
N PRO A 259 24.25 1.47 -1.58
CA PRO A 259 23.32 2.01 -0.61
C PRO A 259 21.93 1.34 -0.76
N LEU A 260 21.12 1.35 0.31
CA LEU A 260 19.73 0.90 0.25
C LEU A 260 18.92 1.80 -0.69
N VAL A 261 19.11 3.10 -0.56
CA VAL A 261 18.47 4.15 -1.37
C VAL A 261 19.55 4.97 -2.07
N ASP A 262 19.45 5.09 -3.39
CA ASP A 262 20.34 5.96 -4.16
C ASP A 262 19.88 7.42 -3.98
N VAL A 263 20.62 8.18 -3.21
CA VAL A 263 20.27 9.58 -2.89
C VAL A 263 20.36 10.54 -4.08
N ARG A 264 21.02 10.14 -5.19
CA ARG A 264 21.08 10.93 -6.43
C ARG A 264 19.71 11.12 -7.05
N LEU A 265 18.78 10.17 -6.84
CA LEU A 265 17.39 10.27 -7.28
C LEU A 265 16.70 11.55 -6.78
N PHE A 266 17.04 12.01 -5.58
CA PHE A 266 16.45 13.22 -5.00
C PHE A 266 16.98 14.52 -5.59
N HIS A 267 17.95 14.49 -6.51
CA HIS A 267 18.34 15.67 -7.32
C HIS A 267 17.41 15.86 -8.53
N ILE A 268 16.62 14.85 -8.88
CA ILE A 268 15.65 14.94 -9.98
C ILE A 268 14.38 15.60 -9.46
N ARG A 269 14.15 16.86 -9.89
CA ARG A 269 13.00 17.67 -9.43
C ARG A 269 11.66 16.95 -9.62
N ASP A 270 11.43 16.38 -10.81
CA ASP A 270 10.15 15.76 -11.15
C ASP A 270 9.90 14.48 -10.34
N PHE A 271 10.97 13.74 -10.02
CA PHE A 271 10.90 12.59 -9.10
C PHE A 271 10.44 13.02 -7.70
N ASN A 272 11.02 14.11 -7.15
CA ASN A 272 10.63 14.61 -5.82
C ASN A 272 9.17 15.09 -5.80
N ILE A 273 8.73 15.83 -6.82
CA ILE A 273 7.33 16.26 -6.94
C ILE A 273 6.42 15.03 -7.05
N GLY A 274 6.82 14.04 -7.85
CA GLY A 274 6.11 12.77 -7.95
C GLY A 274 5.99 12.03 -6.63
N LEU A 275 7.08 11.95 -5.84
CA LEU A 275 7.07 11.35 -4.50
C LEU A 275 6.17 12.09 -3.52
N LEU A 276 6.12 13.43 -3.57
CA LEU A 276 5.19 14.22 -2.75
C LEU A 276 3.74 13.97 -3.16
N ALA A 277 3.45 13.87 -4.46
CA ALA A 277 2.12 13.49 -4.93
C ALA A 277 1.72 12.10 -4.44
N VAL A 278 2.65 11.13 -4.48
CA VAL A 278 2.46 9.77 -3.92
C VAL A 278 2.19 9.84 -2.41
N LEU A 279 2.97 10.63 -1.67
CA LEU A 279 2.80 10.80 -0.23
C LEU A 279 1.37 11.22 0.11
N PHE A 280 0.91 12.33 -0.42
CA PHE A 280 -0.44 12.83 -0.12
C PHE A 280 -1.54 11.92 -0.67
N HIS A 281 -1.34 11.32 -1.86
CA HIS A 281 -2.34 10.44 -2.44
C HIS A 281 -2.53 9.14 -1.64
N PHE A 282 -1.46 8.50 -1.20
CA PHE A 282 -1.58 7.26 -0.41
C PHE A 282 -1.99 7.53 1.04
N MET A 283 -1.65 8.70 1.60
CA MET A 283 -2.21 9.13 2.88
C MET A 283 -3.74 9.22 2.81
N LEU A 284 -4.28 9.93 1.81
CA LEU A 284 -5.74 10.06 1.67
C LEU A 284 -6.41 8.74 1.31
N HIS A 285 -5.79 7.93 0.44
CA HIS A 285 -6.37 6.67 -0.03
C HIS A 285 -6.59 5.67 1.11
N THR A 286 -5.55 5.41 1.90
CA THR A 286 -5.61 4.44 3.00
C THR A 286 -6.46 4.96 4.16
N ALA A 287 -6.34 6.26 4.48
CA ALA A 287 -7.19 6.88 5.50
C ALA A 287 -8.68 6.84 5.11
N TYR A 288 -9.02 7.12 3.85
CA TYR A 288 -10.41 7.05 3.38
C TYR A 288 -11.01 5.66 3.57
N LEU A 289 -10.28 4.61 3.22
CA LEU A 289 -10.75 3.23 3.42
C LEU A 289 -11.07 2.94 4.89
N LEU A 290 -10.16 3.35 5.78
CA LEU A 290 -10.36 3.21 7.23
C LEU A 290 -11.57 4.02 7.73
N LEU A 291 -11.61 5.32 7.42
CA LEU A 291 -12.65 6.23 7.90
C LEU A 291 -14.02 5.82 7.39
N SER A 292 -14.12 5.50 6.08
CA SER A 292 -15.40 5.11 5.47
C SER A 292 -15.93 3.81 6.07
N ALA A 293 -15.07 2.80 6.23
CA ALA A 293 -15.50 1.53 6.81
C ALA A 293 -15.98 1.68 8.25
N VAL A 294 -15.28 2.46 9.09
CA VAL A 294 -15.64 2.69 10.48
C VAL A 294 -16.88 3.59 10.59
N TYR A 295 -16.96 4.66 9.79
CA TYR A 295 -18.09 5.58 9.83
C TYR A 295 -19.39 4.95 9.31
N LEU A 296 -19.33 4.18 8.22
CA LEU A 296 -20.50 3.45 7.71
C LEU A 296 -21.04 2.49 8.76
N GLN A 297 -20.18 1.74 9.44
CA GLN A 297 -20.61 0.76 10.45
C GLN A 297 -21.04 1.43 11.76
N ASN A 298 -20.20 2.25 12.36
CA ASN A 298 -20.45 2.80 13.70
C ASN A 298 -21.24 4.12 13.68
N GLY A 299 -21.11 4.92 12.62
CA GLY A 299 -21.77 6.21 12.47
C GLY A 299 -23.13 6.12 11.81
N LEU A 300 -23.26 5.32 10.76
CA LEU A 300 -24.51 5.16 10.00
C LEU A 300 -25.24 3.86 10.29
N GLY A 301 -24.70 2.96 11.11
CA GLY A 301 -25.33 1.69 11.50
C GLY A 301 -25.42 0.66 10.36
N VAL A 302 -24.58 0.79 9.33
CA VAL A 302 -24.52 -0.16 8.20
C VAL A 302 -23.86 -1.45 8.67
N SER A 303 -24.42 -2.62 8.34
CA SER A 303 -23.80 -3.90 8.66
C SER A 303 -22.46 -4.07 7.93
N ALA A 304 -21.56 -4.91 8.44
CA ALA A 304 -20.25 -5.11 7.81
C ALA A 304 -20.39 -5.73 6.42
N ILE A 305 -21.35 -6.65 6.23
CA ILE A 305 -21.67 -7.22 4.90
C ILE A 305 -22.11 -6.11 3.94
N ALA A 306 -23.05 -5.27 4.32
CA ALA A 306 -23.53 -4.19 3.46
C ALA A 306 -22.40 -3.18 3.18
N CYS A 307 -21.57 -2.85 4.19
CA CYS A 307 -20.40 -2.01 4.02
C CYS A 307 -19.43 -2.59 2.98
N GLY A 308 -19.10 -3.88 3.04
CA GLY A 308 -18.28 -4.57 2.04
C GLY A 308 -18.87 -4.50 0.64
N LEU A 309 -20.19 -4.73 0.51
CA LEU A 309 -20.92 -4.67 -0.77
C LEU A 309 -20.93 -3.25 -1.37
N TYR A 310 -20.98 -2.20 -0.54
CA TYR A 310 -20.92 -0.81 -1.03
C TYR A 310 -19.61 -0.47 -1.72
N PHE A 311 -18.53 -1.20 -1.47
CA PHE A 311 -17.26 -1.02 -2.17
C PHE A 311 -17.18 -1.76 -3.52
N VAL A 312 -18.14 -2.64 -3.85
CA VAL A 312 -18.10 -3.42 -5.11
C VAL A 312 -18.19 -2.51 -6.33
N VAL A 313 -19.22 -1.64 -6.38
CA VAL A 313 -19.43 -0.73 -7.51
C VAL A 313 -18.25 0.26 -7.66
N PRO A 314 -17.82 0.96 -6.61
CA PRO A 314 -16.61 1.78 -6.65
C PRO A 314 -15.35 1.02 -7.11
N GLY A 315 -15.16 -0.22 -6.66
CA GLY A 315 -14.04 -1.06 -7.06
C GLY A 315 -14.06 -1.43 -8.54
N ILE A 316 -15.22 -1.78 -9.09
CA ILE A 316 -15.38 -2.02 -10.53
C ILE A 316 -15.10 -0.74 -11.33
N LEU A 317 -15.63 0.39 -10.89
CA LEU A 317 -15.39 1.68 -11.54
C LEU A 317 -13.93 2.12 -11.44
N PHE A 318 -13.24 1.81 -10.34
CA PHE A 318 -11.80 1.98 -10.23
C PHE A 318 -11.06 1.18 -11.31
N MET A 319 -11.39 -0.10 -11.50
CA MET A 319 -10.75 -0.93 -12.53
C MET A 319 -11.00 -0.40 -13.94
N LEU A 320 -12.24 -0.02 -14.26
CA LEU A 320 -12.60 0.54 -15.57
C LEU A 320 -11.88 1.88 -15.82
N ALA A 321 -11.88 2.78 -14.84
CA ALA A 321 -11.20 4.06 -14.92
C ALA A 321 -9.68 3.89 -15.04
N SER A 322 -9.08 2.91 -14.36
CA SER A 322 -7.66 2.59 -14.43
C SER A 322 -7.25 2.12 -15.83
N VAL A 323 -8.07 1.26 -16.45
CA VAL A 323 -7.86 0.83 -17.85
C VAL A 323 -8.03 2.01 -18.82
N ALA A 324 -9.05 2.85 -18.61
CA ALA A 324 -9.26 4.04 -19.41
C ALA A 324 -8.11 5.06 -19.25
N ALA A 325 -7.60 5.26 -18.03
CA ALA A 325 -6.50 6.17 -17.74
C ALA A 325 -5.24 5.85 -18.55
N SER A 326 -4.89 4.58 -18.71
CA SER A 326 -3.71 4.15 -19.48
C SER A 326 -3.77 4.59 -20.95
N LYS A 327 -4.97 4.62 -21.54
CA LYS A 327 -5.19 5.10 -22.92
C LYS A 327 -5.30 6.63 -22.98
N LEU A 328 -6.00 7.23 -22.03
CA LEU A 328 -6.24 8.68 -22.02
C LEU A 328 -4.97 9.48 -21.75
N ILE A 329 -4.05 8.97 -20.92
CA ILE A 329 -2.78 9.63 -20.61
C ILE A 329 -1.91 9.82 -21.86
N ILE A 330 -1.92 8.88 -22.78
CA ILE A 330 -1.17 9.01 -24.05
C ILE A 330 -1.64 10.24 -24.82
N ARG A 331 -2.96 10.53 -24.78
CA ARG A 331 -3.57 11.65 -25.53
C ARG A 331 -3.58 12.96 -24.76
N PHE A 332 -3.88 12.92 -23.46
CA PHE A 332 -4.18 14.11 -22.64
C PHE A 332 -3.12 14.37 -21.55
N GLY A 333 -2.14 13.47 -21.38
CA GLY A 333 -1.06 13.64 -20.40
C GLY A 333 -1.56 13.79 -18.96
N LYS A 334 -0.95 14.71 -18.20
CA LYS A 334 -1.28 14.96 -16.79
C LYS A 334 -2.72 15.46 -16.53
N ARG A 335 -3.42 15.98 -17.57
CA ARG A 335 -4.81 16.44 -17.44
C ARG A 335 -5.75 15.33 -16.97
N VAL A 336 -5.45 14.07 -17.29
CA VAL A 336 -6.23 12.90 -16.82
C VAL A 336 -6.16 12.77 -15.30
N LEU A 337 -4.97 12.98 -14.71
CA LEU A 337 -4.80 12.93 -13.26
C LEU A 337 -5.46 14.13 -12.57
N GLN A 338 -5.36 15.30 -13.19
CA GLN A 338 -6.03 16.52 -12.70
C GLN A 338 -7.55 16.34 -12.68
N LEU A 339 -8.12 15.74 -13.74
CA LEU A 339 -9.53 15.36 -13.78
C LEU A 339 -9.88 14.37 -12.64
N GLY A 340 -9.04 13.33 -12.46
CA GLY A 340 -9.21 12.35 -11.38
C GLY A 340 -9.18 13.01 -10.00
N ALA A 341 -8.24 13.93 -9.75
CA ALA A 341 -8.16 14.69 -8.51
C ALA A 341 -9.39 15.60 -8.30
N GLY A 342 -9.89 16.25 -9.36
CA GLY A 342 -11.14 17.02 -9.31
C GLY A 342 -12.36 16.17 -8.96
N ILE A 343 -12.47 14.96 -9.53
CA ILE A 343 -13.53 14.00 -9.20
C ILE A 343 -13.42 13.56 -7.73
N LEU A 344 -12.20 13.28 -7.24
CA LEU A 344 -11.96 12.94 -5.82
C LEU A 344 -12.39 14.08 -4.90
N PHE A 345 -12.02 15.31 -5.24
CA PHE A 345 -12.41 16.49 -4.45
C PHE A 345 -13.92 16.62 -4.38
N ALA A 346 -14.61 16.57 -5.52
CA ALA A 346 -16.08 16.65 -5.58
C ALA A 346 -16.73 15.51 -4.79
N ALA A 347 -16.26 14.27 -4.96
CA ALA A 347 -16.79 13.12 -4.25
C ALA A 347 -16.66 13.27 -2.72
N PHE A 348 -15.49 13.65 -2.22
CA PHE A 348 -15.27 13.82 -0.78
C PHE A 348 -16.03 15.03 -0.22
N PHE A 349 -16.10 16.14 -0.97
CA PHE A 349 -16.86 17.29 -0.56
C PHE A 349 -18.36 16.97 -0.46
N LEU A 350 -18.92 16.23 -1.43
CA LEU A 350 -20.31 15.79 -1.40
C LEU A 350 -20.55 14.77 -0.27
N GLN A 351 -19.64 13.82 -0.04
CA GLN A 351 -19.75 12.88 1.07
C GLN A 351 -19.76 13.60 2.42
N MET A 352 -18.89 14.60 2.61
CA MET A 352 -18.82 15.38 3.84
C MET A 352 -20.16 16.06 4.16
N ASN A 353 -20.90 16.53 3.15
CA ASN A 353 -22.16 17.25 3.34
C ASN A 353 -23.40 16.35 3.34
N LEU A 354 -23.37 15.22 2.61
CA LEU A 354 -24.54 14.39 2.36
C LEU A 354 -24.60 13.11 3.18
N TRP A 355 -23.45 12.61 3.68
CA TRP A 355 -23.45 11.42 4.51
C TRP A 355 -23.84 11.76 5.96
N LYS A 356 -25.02 11.33 6.34
CA LYS A 356 -25.62 11.52 7.67
C LYS A 356 -26.54 10.34 7.99
N PRO A 357 -26.91 10.13 9.25
CA PRO A 357 -27.91 9.12 9.60
C PRO A 357 -29.16 9.22 8.74
N GLY A 358 -29.60 8.10 8.16
CA GLY A 358 -30.73 8.05 7.23
C GLY A 358 -30.36 8.26 5.75
N THR A 359 -29.09 8.47 5.39
CA THR A 359 -28.69 8.55 3.97
C THR A 359 -29.01 7.22 3.26
N PRO A 360 -29.75 7.23 2.14
CA PRO A 360 -30.12 6.01 1.45
C PRO A 360 -28.87 5.33 0.81
N SER A 361 -28.86 3.99 0.82
CA SER A 361 -27.74 3.17 0.36
C SER A 361 -27.29 3.50 -1.08
N TRP A 362 -28.22 3.77 -1.98
CA TRP A 362 -27.89 4.13 -3.37
C TRP A 362 -27.06 5.41 -3.45
N LEU A 363 -27.32 6.41 -2.59
CA LEU A 363 -26.58 7.66 -2.56
C LEU A 363 -25.18 7.46 -1.97
N ILE A 364 -25.07 6.60 -0.96
CA ILE A 364 -23.76 6.20 -0.41
C ILE A 364 -22.89 5.59 -1.51
N VAL A 365 -23.42 4.59 -2.22
CA VAL A 365 -22.71 3.90 -3.31
C VAL A 365 -22.36 4.85 -4.45
N LEU A 366 -23.29 5.75 -4.83
CA LEU A 366 -23.04 6.74 -5.88
C LEU A 366 -21.86 7.66 -5.54
N LEU A 367 -21.81 8.18 -4.31
CA LEU A 367 -20.74 9.07 -3.88
C LEU A 367 -19.41 8.33 -3.70
N MET A 368 -19.42 7.07 -3.24
CA MET A 368 -18.24 6.21 -3.23
C MET A 368 -17.74 5.90 -4.65
N SER A 369 -18.64 5.84 -5.63
CA SER A 369 -18.28 5.61 -7.04
C SER A 369 -17.39 6.74 -7.59
N GLY A 370 -17.62 7.98 -7.15
CA GLY A 370 -16.73 9.10 -7.45
C GLY A 370 -15.30 8.89 -6.94
N TRP A 371 -15.15 8.34 -5.73
CA TRP A 371 -13.83 7.94 -5.22
C TRP A 371 -13.20 6.83 -6.09
N GLY A 372 -13.97 5.82 -6.49
CA GLY A 372 -13.47 4.74 -7.35
C GLY A 372 -12.95 5.27 -8.69
N ILE A 373 -13.74 6.09 -9.39
CA ILE A 373 -13.35 6.70 -10.68
C ILE A 373 -12.12 7.59 -10.50
N GLY A 374 -12.13 8.49 -9.53
CA GLY A 374 -11.03 9.43 -9.30
C GLY A 374 -9.71 8.73 -9.00
N ASN A 375 -9.73 7.73 -8.10
CA ASN A 375 -8.54 6.90 -7.82
C ASN A 375 -8.09 6.09 -9.04
N GLY A 376 -9.00 5.54 -9.82
CA GLY A 376 -8.68 4.79 -11.04
C GLY A 376 -7.95 5.64 -12.07
N LEU A 377 -8.27 6.93 -12.18
CA LEU A 377 -7.57 7.87 -13.06
C LEU A 377 -6.19 8.28 -12.51
N VAL A 378 -6.03 8.41 -11.19
CA VAL A 378 -4.82 8.95 -10.57
C VAL A 378 -3.79 7.86 -10.26
N LEU A 379 -4.19 6.82 -9.51
CA LEU A 379 -3.27 5.91 -8.82
C LEU A 379 -2.31 5.15 -9.77
N PRO A 380 -2.76 4.50 -10.85
CA PRO A 380 -1.85 3.77 -11.74
C PRO A 380 -0.90 4.68 -12.51
N SER A 381 -1.27 5.94 -12.62
CA SER A 381 -0.58 6.94 -13.43
C SER A 381 0.51 7.66 -12.65
N LEU A 382 0.41 7.69 -11.32
CA LEU A 382 1.40 8.34 -10.44
C LEU A 382 2.79 7.71 -10.58
N LEU A 383 2.88 6.38 -10.66
CA LEU A 383 4.14 5.69 -10.85
C LEU A 383 4.83 6.13 -12.16
N ASN A 384 4.08 6.13 -13.26
CA ASN A 384 4.61 6.49 -14.56
C ASN A 384 5.11 7.94 -14.60
N ILE A 385 4.41 8.86 -13.92
CA ILE A 385 4.78 10.26 -13.87
C ILE A 385 5.99 10.47 -12.95
N ALA A 386 6.01 9.83 -11.79
CA ALA A 386 7.13 9.94 -10.86
C ALA A 386 8.45 9.41 -11.47
N LEU A 387 8.39 8.36 -12.30
CA LEU A 387 9.57 7.73 -12.90
C LEU A 387 9.91 8.28 -14.30
N LYS A 388 9.10 9.16 -14.88
CA LYS A 388 9.22 9.58 -16.28
C LYS A 388 10.62 10.08 -16.69
N ASN A 389 11.23 10.91 -15.84
CA ASN A 389 12.52 11.56 -16.08
C ASN A 389 13.68 10.89 -15.32
N VAL A 390 13.44 9.69 -14.76
CA VAL A 390 14.48 8.88 -14.13
C VAL A 390 15.24 8.11 -15.21
N PRO A 391 16.58 8.20 -15.27
CA PRO A 391 17.37 7.41 -16.22
C PRO A 391 17.13 5.90 -16.04
N ALA A 392 17.15 5.15 -17.15
CA ALA A 392 16.81 3.72 -17.16
C ALA A 392 17.69 2.88 -16.21
N GLU A 393 18.95 3.28 -16.00
CA GLU A 393 19.89 2.65 -15.07
C GLU A 393 19.44 2.74 -13.60
N TYR A 394 18.67 3.78 -13.22
CA TYR A 394 18.14 3.98 -11.88
C TYR A 394 16.68 3.57 -11.71
N ALA A 395 16.01 3.11 -12.76
CA ALA A 395 14.56 2.83 -12.77
C ALA A 395 14.15 1.82 -11.67
N GLY A 396 14.94 0.77 -11.46
CA GLY A 396 14.69 -0.23 -10.40
C GLY A 396 14.82 0.36 -8.98
N ALA A 397 15.87 1.15 -8.75
CA ALA A 397 16.08 1.83 -7.45
C ALA A 397 14.96 2.85 -7.18
N ALA A 398 14.59 3.64 -8.18
CA ALA A 398 13.51 4.63 -8.10
C ALA A 398 12.14 3.98 -7.84
N ALA A 399 11.84 2.86 -8.48
CA ALA A 399 10.61 2.10 -8.21
C ALA A 399 10.58 1.56 -6.77
N GLY A 400 11.72 1.11 -6.24
CA GLY A 400 11.83 0.70 -4.84
C GLY A 400 11.58 1.85 -3.86
N VAL A 401 12.17 3.03 -4.12
CA VAL A 401 11.94 4.25 -3.33
C VAL A 401 10.47 4.67 -3.41
N TYR A 402 9.89 4.71 -4.61
CA TYR A 402 8.46 5.00 -4.83
C TYR A 402 7.58 4.10 -3.96
N SER A 403 7.79 2.78 -4.01
CA SER A 403 6.98 1.83 -3.27
C SER A 403 7.16 1.93 -1.76
N THR A 404 8.37 2.24 -1.29
CA THR A 404 8.62 2.53 0.14
C THR A 404 7.89 3.79 0.59
N PHE A 405 7.93 4.87 -0.22
CA PHE A 405 7.14 6.08 0.03
C PHE A 405 5.65 5.82 0.05
N GLN A 406 5.15 5.00 -0.88
CA GLN A 406 3.75 4.58 -0.95
C GLN A 406 3.29 3.92 0.36
N GLN A 407 4.03 2.94 0.86
CA GLN A 407 3.66 2.22 2.08
C GLN A 407 3.81 3.11 3.33
N THR A 408 4.86 3.92 3.38
CA THR A 408 5.06 4.91 4.45
C THR A 408 3.93 5.93 4.48
N ALA A 409 3.52 6.44 3.31
CA ALA A 409 2.40 7.37 3.18
C ALA A 409 1.08 6.75 3.65
N SER A 410 0.85 5.48 3.31
CA SER A 410 -0.32 4.72 3.79
C SER A 410 -0.34 4.63 5.32
N ALA A 411 0.80 4.32 5.94
CA ALA A 411 0.92 4.29 7.41
C ALA A 411 0.71 5.67 8.04
N LEU A 412 1.26 6.74 7.45
CA LEU A 412 1.05 8.13 7.89
C LEU A 412 -0.42 8.55 7.76
N GLY A 413 -1.10 8.14 6.69
CA GLY A 413 -2.53 8.40 6.51
C GLY A 413 -3.38 7.81 7.63
N VAL A 414 -3.14 6.54 7.97
CA VAL A 414 -3.80 5.87 9.10
C VAL A 414 -3.48 6.57 10.41
N SER A 415 -2.22 6.98 10.63
CA SER A 415 -1.77 7.58 11.88
C SER A 415 -2.30 8.99 12.08
N ILE A 416 -2.16 9.87 11.08
CA ILE A 416 -2.48 11.29 11.17
C ILE A 416 -3.99 11.50 10.94
N ILE A 417 -4.49 11.12 9.75
CA ILE A 417 -5.88 11.37 9.38
C ILE A 417 -6.82 10.48 10.21
N GLY A 418 -6.51 9.17 10.32
CA GLY A 418 -7.22 8.27 11.19
C GLY A 418 -7.16 8.70 12.64
N GLY A 419 -6.00 9.25 13.05
CA GLY A 419 -5.81 9.84 14.36
C GLY A 419 -6.77 10.98 14.66
N VAL A 420 -6.87 11.96 13.78
CA VAL A 420 -7.82 13.08 13.92
C VAL A 420 -9.26 12.58 13.94
N PHE A 421 -9.61 11.65 13.04
CA PHE A 421 -10.93 11.02 13.03
C PHE A 421 -11.27 10.40 14.40
N PHE A 422 -10.44 9.52 14.94
CA PHE A 422 -10.73 8.88 16.24
C PHE A 422 -10.71 9.83 17.44
N TYR A 423 -9.95 10.92 17.38
CA TYR A 423 -9.98 11.96 18.41
C TYR A 423 -11.37 12.61 18.51
N PHE A 424 -11.96 12.94 17.35
CA PHE A 424 -13.27 13.60 17.30
C PHE A 424 -14.47 12.64 17.49
N THR A 425 -14.27 11.31 17.52
CA THR A 425 -15.39 10.37 17.79
C THR A 425 -16.05 10.61 19.15
N ARG A 426 -15.32 11.20 20.12
CA ARG A 426 -15.88 11.63 21.43
C ARG A 426 -16.93 12.74 21.31
N GLN A 427 -16.86 13.54 20.23
CA GLN A 427 -17.81 14.63 19.94
C GLN A 427 -18.94 14.17 19.00
N GLY A 428 -18.89 12.93 18.53
CA GLY A 428 -19.85 12.33 17.61
C GLY A 428 -19.23 11.86 16.30
N TRP A 429 -19.84 10.83 15.73
CA TRP A 429 -19.35 10.18 14.50
C TRP A 429 -19.32 11.12 13.29
N GLN A 430 -20.33 12.00 13.17
CA GLN A 430 -20.41 12.94 12.06
C GLN A 430 -19.29 14.00 12.15
N THR A 431 -19.04 14.55 13.33
CA THR A 431 -17.94 15.50 13.56
C THR A 431 -16.59 14.84 13.25
N ALA A 432 -16.40 13.59 13.69
CA ALA A 432 -15.20 12.81 13.39
C ALA A 432 -15.01 12.62 11.88
N TYR A 433 -16.07 12.26 11.17
CA TYR A 433 -16.02 12.07 9.73
C TYR A 433 -15.69 13.38 8.99
N HIS A 434 -16.33 14.50 9.37
CA HIS A 434 -16.04 15.82 8.80
C HIS A 434 -14.57 16.22 9.00
N ALA A 435 -14.03 16.04 10.21
CA ALA A 435 -12.62 16.37 10.50
C ALA A 435 -11.66 15.51 9.67
N GLY A 436 -11.93 14.20 9.56
CA GLY A 436 -11.13 13.29 8.75
C GLY A 436 -11.19 13.61 7.24
N ILE A 437 -12.40 13.85 6.71
CA ILE A 437 -12.59 14.21 5.29
C ILE A 437 -11.99 15.58 4.97
N ALA A 438 -12.02 16.54 5.88
CA ALA A 438 -11.35 17.83 5.68
C ALA A 438 -9.83 17.66 5.45
N LEU A 439 -9.17 16.79 6.20
CA LEU A 439 -7.76 16.46 5.95
C LEU A 439 -7.55 15.68 4.65
N ILE A 440 -8.47 14.81 4.28
CA ILE A 440 -8.45 14.12 2.98
C ILE A 440 -8.57 15.14 1.84
N LEU A 441 -9.48 16.10 1.92
CA LEU A 441 -9.61 17.21 0.96
C LEU A 441 -8.34 18.05 0.87
N PHE A 442 -7.69 18.35 2.00
CA PHE A 442 -6.38 19.00 2.01
C PHE A 442 -5.35 18.18 1.21
N CYS A 443 -5.29 16.87 1.42
CA CYS A 443 -4.39 15.99 0.66
C CYS A 443 -4.71 15.99 -0.84
N VAL A 444 -6.00 16.01 -1.23
CA VAL A 444 -6.41 16.10 -2.66
C VAL A 444 -5.92 17.42 -3.28
N VAL A 445 -6.05 18.54 -2.55
CA VAL A 445 -5.53 19.84 -3.00
C VAL A 445 -4.01 19.79 -3.14
N ALA A 446 -3.30 19.21 -2.17
CA ALA A 446 -1.86 19.05 -2.25
C ALA A 446 -1.44 18.21 -3.47
N VAL A 447 -2.11 17.07 -3.72
CA VAL A 447 -1.89 16.26 -4.93
C VAL A 447 -2.12 17.10 -6.19
N SER A 448 -3.22 17.86 -6.25
CA SER A 448 -3.55 18.71 -7.40
C SER A 448 -2.46 19.75 -7.67
N ILE A 449 -1.93 20.39 -6.63
CA ILE A 449 -0.82 21.33 -6.74
C ILE A 449 0.44 20.65 -7.28
N MET A 450 0.79 19.47 -6.75
CA MET A 450 1.95 18.69 -7.21
C MET A 450 1.80 18.30 -8.70
N LEU A 451 0.62 17.86 -9.10
CA LEU A 451 0.31 17.52 -10.50
C LEU A 451 0.37 18.76 -11.41
N PHE A 452 0.05 19.95 -10.90
CA PHE A 452 0.17 21.20 -11.65
C PHE A 452 1.64 21.57 -11.87
N LEU A 453 2.50 21.40 -10.85
CA LEU A 453 3.93 21.71 -10.90
C LEU A 453 4.75 20.77 -11.79
N LEU A 454 4.23 19.56 -12.11
CA LEU A 454 4.87 18.63 -13.03
C LEU A 454 4.77 19.16 -14.48
N PRO A 455 5.84 18.97 -15.31
CA PRO A 455 5.83 19.39 -16.69
C PRO A 455 4.77 18.65 -17.53
N ASP A 456 4.23 19.33 -18.55
CA ASP A 456 3.31 18.68 -19.49
C ASP A 456 4.03 17.55 -20.23
N GLY A 457 3.37 16.40 -20.33
CA GLY A 457 3.94 15.16 -20.85
C GLY A 457 4.25 15.12 -22.37
N ARG A 458 4.32 16.26 -23.05
CA ARG A 458 4.84 16.37 -24.41
C ARG A 458 6.36 16.17 -24.36
N GLN A 459 6.85 15.16 -25.05
CA GLN A 459 8.26 14.80 -25.14
C GLN A 459 9.11 16.02 -25.50
N THR A 460 9.83 16.55 -24.53
CA THR A 460 11.05 17.28 -24.81
C THR A 460 12.19 16.27 -24.77
N THR A 461 12.74 15.96 -25.94
CA THR A 461 13.84 15.02 -26.20
C THR A 461 15.19 15.53 -25.70
N THR A 462 15.25 16.11 -24.53
CA THR A 462 16.52 16.50 -23.90
C THR A 462 16.57 15.86 -22.51
N ALA A 463 17.18 14.67 -22.44
CA ALA A 463 17.60 14.10 -21.17
C ALA A 463 18.53 15.11 -20.47
N PRO A 464 18.26 15.54 -19.22
CA PRO A 464 19.22 16.33 -18.48
C PRO A 464 20.47 15.47 -18.26
N LYS A 465 21.62 15.92 -18.78
CA LYS A 465 22.92 15.39 -18.35
C LYS A 465 23.01 15.66 -16.85
N LEU A 466 23.02 14.62 -16.03
CA LEU A 466 23.47 14.70 -14.66
C LEU A 466 24.92 15.19 -14.70
N MET A 467 25.14 16.46 -14.37
CA MET A 467 26.50 16.96 -14.11
C MET A 467 27.00 16.20 -12.88
N LEU A 468 28.01 15.37 -13.13
CA LEU A 468 28.86 14.77 -12.12
C LEU A 468 29.89 15.85 -11.75
N ASP A 469 29.62 16.61 -10.71
CA ASP A 469 30.59 17.38 -9.93
C ASP A 469 30.55 16.92 -8.47
#